data_a1d81ebc9abe63629733769ea9fc41b9
#
_entry.id   a1d81ebc9abe63629733769ea9fc41b9
#
_cell.length_a   1.000
_cell.length_b   1.000
_cell.length_c   1.000
_cell.angle_alpha   90.00
_cell.angle_beta   90.00
_cell.angle_gamma   90.00
#
_symmetry.space_group_name_H-M   'P 1'
#
loop_
_entity.id
_entity.type
_entity.pdbx_description
1 polymer ?
#
loop_
_entity_poly.entity_id
_entity_poly.type
_entity_poly.pdbx_seq_one_letter_code
_entity_poly.pdbx_strand_id
1 'polypeptide(L)'
;MKKIIVTTFIFIFFYGCESFVENADSSVSYATDDEISSSENISFLVNGVLNDFSRAYGYVTLWADLLSDALVNDGRVQGSTDVRGEYLDNGLYDPTVGTYAPPYQAVAQVWRSATSLQSKLDDMDIDASLKTEGYFTAYLYQGLSHYLLGTYYGRGPSYPSDGGATLNESAFIPSSDLNSSALLYLDSAASYADDHQTRIIHSLMARIYLYGNDYSNAAQHATLGLQDGDAPFYAR
;
A
#
# COMPACT_ATOMS: atom_id res chain seq x y z
N MET A 1 29.50 54.77 6.55
CA MET A 1 28.30 54.51 7.34
C MET A 1 27.14 53.91 6.55
N LYS A 2 26.72 54.46 5.41
CA LYS A 2 25.59 53.88 4.64
C LYS A 2 25.76 52.44 4.19
N LYS A 3 26.98 51.98 3.82
CA LYS A 3 27.24 50.58 3.40
C LYS A 3 27.16 49.57 4.53
N ILE A 4 27.52 49.95 5.76
CA ILE A 4 27.48 49.10 6.96
C ILE A 4 26.02 48.85 7.36
N ILE A 5 25.16 49.89 7.27
CA ILE A 5 23.71 49.77 7.61
C ILE A 5 23.00 48.82 6.64
N VAL A 6 23.32 48.87 5.34
CA VAL A 6 22.69 47.96 4.36
C VAL A 6 23.14 46.52 4.59
N THR A 7 24.43 46.28 4.91
CA THR A 7 24.92 44.91 5.17
C THR A 7 24.31 44.33 6.45
N THR A 8 24.12 45.12 7.49
CA THR A 8 23.46 44.68 8.74
C THR A 8 21.99 44.38 8.53
N PHE A 9 21.30 45.14 7.67
CA PHE A 9 19.87 44.92 7.36
C PHE A 9 19.67 43.63 6.56
N ILE A 10 20.57 43.24 5.66
CA ILE A 10 20.54 41.99 4.90
C ILE A 10 20.72 40.78 5.82
N PHE A 11 21.59 40.86 6.83
CA PHE A 11 21.80 39.76 7.79
C PHE A 11 20.62 39.51 8.71
N ILE A 12 19.81 40.51 9.02
CA ILE A 12 18.60 40.35 9.87
C ILE A 12 17.50 39.59 9.12
N PHE A 13 17.42 39.70 7.80
CA PHE A 13 16.42 38.99 7.01
C PHE A 13 16.70 37.49 6.88
N PHE A 14 17.94 37.03 7.04
CA PHE A 14 18.27 35.61 6.97
C PHE A 14 18.00 34.81 8.25
N TYR A 15 17.93 35.49 9.41
CA TYR A 15 17.66 34.84 10.69
C TYR A 15 16.18 34.75 11.08
N GLY A 16 15.28 35.40 10.32
CA GLY A 16 13.87 35.53 10.68
C GLY A 16 12.95 34.43 10.16
N CYS A 17 13.40 33.61 9.19
CA CYS A 17 12.51 32.64 8.53
C CYS A 17 12.55 31.24 9.16
N GLU A 18 13.65 30.81 9.77
CA GLU A 18 13.73 29.44 10.33
C GLU A 18 12.82 29.27 11.56
N SER A 19 12.83 30.20 12.50
CA SER A 19 12.01 30.09 13.71
C SER A 19 10.50 30.26 13.48
N PHE A 20 10.09 30.84 12.34
CA PHE A 20 8.66 30.97 12.00
C PHE A 20 8.10 29.67 11.44
N VAL A 21 8.92 28.89 10.76
CA VAL A 21 8.51 27.59 10.20
C VAL A 21 8.53 26.50 11.27
N GLU A 22 9.53 26.53 12.18
CA GLU A 22 9.63 25.57 13.29
C GLU A 22 8.51 25.70 14.32
N ASN A 23 7.94 26.90 14.48
CA ASN A 23 6.85 27.17 15.44
C ASN A 23 5.48 27.40 14.77
N ALA A 24 5.34 27.07 13.49
CA ALA A 24 4.04 27.11 12.84
C ALA A 24 3.22 25.90 13.31
N ASP A 25 2.36 26.09 14.29
CA ASP A 25 1.34 25.10 14.62
C ASP A 25 0.58 24.76 13.34
N SER A 26 0.50 23.48 13.02
CA SER A 26 -0.32 23.00 11.92
C SER A 26 -1.75 23.47 12.15
N SER A 27 -2.27 24.33 11.27
CA SER A 27 -3.66 24.79 11.32
C SER A 27 -4.67 23.69 10.98
N VAL A 28 -4.18 22.49 10.70
CA VAL A 28 -4.94 21.28 10.45
C VAL A 28 -4.60 20.32 11.58
N SER A 29 -5.63 19.79 12.25
CA SER A 29 -5.48 18.79 13.32
C SER A 29 -4.89 17.50 12.79
N TYR A 30 -3.60 17.49 12.52
CA TYR A 30 -2.86 16.26 12.37
C TYR A 30 -2.31 15.86 13.74
N ALA A 31 -2.54 14.63 14.13
CA ALA A 31 -1.88 14.07 15.29
C ALA A 31 -0.36 14.05 15.02
N THR A 32 0.43 14.52 15.99
CA THR A 32 1.88 14.45 15.91
C THR A 32 2.36 12.99 15.98
N ASP A 33 3.56 12.71 15.49
CA ASP A 33 4.14 11.36 15.57
C ASP A 33 4.22 10.84 17.02
N ASP A 34 4.45 11.72 18.00
CA ASP A 34 4.48 11.38 19.42
C ASP A 34 3.08 11.03 19.94
N GLU A 35 2.05 11.76 19.52
CA GLU A 35 0.66 11.46 19.89
C GLU A 35 0.19 10.13 19.29
N ILE A 36 0.56 9.84 18.04
CA ILE A 36 0.20 8.59 17.35
C ILE A 36 0.96 7.39 17.93
N SER A 37 2.13 7.61 18.52
CA SER A 37 2.99 6.56 19.08
C SER A 37 2.58 6.10 20.48
N SER A 38 1.46 6.57 21.02
CA SER A 38 0.91 6.07 22.27
C SER A 38 0.13 4.77 22.09
N SER A 39 0.14 3.92 23.13
CA SER A 39 -0.59 2.64 23.13
C SER A 39 -2.09 2.78 22.83
N GLU A 40 -2.68 3.92 23.19
CA GLU A 40 -4.09 4.24 22.98
C GLU A 40 -4.43 4.45 21.50
N ASN A 41 -3.43 4.72 20.68
CA ASN A 41 -3.61 5.09 19.28
C ASN A 41 -3.28 3.97 18.28
N ILE A 42 -2.88 2.78 18.74
CA ILE A 42 -2.58 1.64 17.85
C ILE A 42 -3.77 1.29 16.96
N SER A 43 -4.98 1.31 17.51
CA SER A 43 -6.18 1.04 16.73
C SER A 43 -6.37 2.03 15.59
N PHE A 44 -5.96 3.29 15.74
CA PHE A 44 -5.98 4.27 14.66
C PHE A 44 -4.93 3.95 13.58
N LEU A 45 -3.74 3.50 13.97
CA LEU A 45 -2.71 3.09 13.02
C LEU A 45 -3.15 1.85 12.23
N VAL A 46 -3.69 0.85 12.90
CA VAL A 46 -4.29 -0.34 12.27
C VAL A 46 -5.38 0.08 11.29
N ASN A 47 -6.36 0.88 11.74
CA ASN A 47 -7.44 1.38 10.90
C ASN A 47 -6.92 2.22 9.72
N GLY A 48 -5.82 2.95 9.90
CA GLY A 48 -5.15 3.68 8.82
C GLY A 48 -4.67 2.75 7.70
N VAL A 49 -4.02 1.64 8.04
CA VAL A 49 -3.58 0.61 7.08
C VAL A 49 -4.76 -0.02 6.36
N LEU A 50 -5.83 -0.36 7.10
CA LEU A 50 -7.06 -0.94 6.54
C LEU A 50 -7.74 0.01 5.55
N ASN A 51 -7.82 1.30 5.89
CA ASN A 51 -8.40 2.32 5.03
C ASN A 51 -7.57 2.53 3.75
N ASP A 52 -6.25 2.60 3.88
CA ASP A 52 -5.34 2.69 2.73
C ASP A 52 -5.49 1.47 1.81
N PHE A 53 -5.59 0.27 2.37
CA PHE A 53 -5.80 -0.95 1.59
C PHE A 53 -7.17 -0.98 0.90
N SER A 54 -8.24 -0.62 1.59
CA SER A 54 -9.58 -0.54 1.00
C SER A 54 -9.60 0.37 -0.23
N ARG A 55 -8.94 1.53 -0.13
CA ARG A 55 -8.79 2.47 -1.23
C ARG A 55 -7.95 1.89 -2.38
N ALA A 56 -6.80 1.29 -2.06
CA ALA A 56 -5.91 0.69 -3.06
C ALA A 56 -6.59 -0.45 -3.80
N TYR A 57 -7.25 -1.34 -3.07
CA TYR A 57 -7.96 -2.47 -3.66
C TYR A 57 -9.12 -2.03 -4.54
N GLY A 58 -9.85 -0.99 -4.14
CA GLY A 58 -10.91 -0.39 -4.97
C GLY A 58 -10.37 0.12 -6.31
N TYR A 59 -9.23 0.80 -6.33
CA TYR A 59 -8.59 1.22 -7.58
C TYR A 59 -8.13 0.05 -8.45
N VAL A 60 -7.44 -0.90 -7.84
CA VAL A 60 -6.89 -2.06 -8.57
C VAL A 60 -8.01 -2.90 -9.17
N THR A 61 -9.08 -3.16 -8.40
CA THR A 61 -10.25 -3.93 -8.87
C THR A 61 -10.98 -3.21 -9.99
N LEU A 62 -11.29 -1.92 -9.81
CA LEU A 62 -11.98 -1.14 -10.83
C LEU A 62 -11.24 -1.17 -12.17
N TRP A 63 -9.90 -1.07 -12.13
CA TRP A 63 -9.12 -1.03 -13.35
C TRP A 63 -8.93 -2.39 -13.98
N ALA A 64 -8.77 -3.43 -13.17
CA ALA A 64 -8.75 -4.80 -13.64
C ALA A 64 -10.09 -5.17 -14.31
N ASP A 65 -11.20 -4.74 -13.74
CA ASP A 65 -12.53 -5.03 -14.26
C ASP A 65 -12.84 -4.26 -15.56
N LEU A 66 -12.36 -3.02 -15.70
CA LEU A 66 -12.44 -2.28 -16.97
C LEU A 66 -11.59 -2.93 -18.06
N LEU A 67 -10.36 -3.35 -17.73
CA LEU A 67 -9.46 -4.02 -18.69
C LEU A 67 -9.91 -5.42 -19.11
N SER A 68 -10.74 -6.07 -18.32
CA SER A 68 -11.25 -7.43 -18.56
C SER A 68 -12.67 -7.47 -19.11
N ASP A 69 -13.25 -6.34 -19.52
CA ASP A 69 -14.64 -6.19 -19.97
C ASP A 69 -15.69 -6.64 -18.91
N ALA A 70 -15.30 -6.78 -17.65
CA ALA A 70 -16.22 -7.05 -16.56
C ALA A 70 -17.05 -5.82 -16.18
N LEU A 71 -16.46 -4.63 -16.38
CA LEU A 71 -17.12 -3.33 -16.30
C LEU A 71 -16.92 -2.58 -17.61
N VAL A 72 -17.87 -1.71 -17.93
CA VAL A 72 -17.84 -0.82 -19.09
C VAL A 72 -17.90 0.62 -18.62
N ASN A 73 -17.06 1.48 -19.18
CA ASN A 73 -17.09 2.90 -18.89
C ASN A 73 -18.31 3.55 -19.60
N ASP A 74 -19.30 3.98 -18.83
CA ASP A 74 -20.42 4.75 -19.38
C ASP A 74 -20.05 6.23 -19.52
N GLY A 75 -19.54 6.60 -20.69
CA GLY A 75 -19.14 7.98 -21.04
C GLY A 75 -20.28 9.03 -20.96
N ARG A 76 -21.51 8.63 -20.61
CA ARG A 76 -22.64 9.55 -20.43
C ARG A 76 -22.66 10.24 -19.07
N VAL A 77 -21.86 9.79 -18.12
CA VAL A 77 -21.75 10.44 -16.82
C VAL A 77 -20.92 11.69 -16.97
N GLN A 78 -21.58 12.84 -17.08
CA GLN A 78 -20.93 14.15 -17.15
C GLN A 78 -20.11 14.43 -15.90
N GLY A 79 -18.89 14.88 -16.09
CA GLY A 79 -17.96 15.27 -15.02
C GLY A 79 -17.07 14.12 -14.57
N SER A 80 -17.23 12.92 -15.08
CA SER A 80 -16.13 12.00 -15.02
C SER A 80 -15.02 12.59 -15.89
N THR A 81 -14.02 13.03 -15.28
CA THR A 81 -12.72 13.34 -15.85
C THR A 81 -12.13 12.12 -16.55
N ASP A 82 -12.96 11.13 -16.92
CA ASP A 82 -12.46 9.82 -17.20
C ASP A 82 -12.47 9.45 -18.68
N VAL A 83 -11.86 10.36 -19.44
CA VAL A 83 -11.04 9.94 -20.58
C VAL A 83 -10.18 8.71 -20.20
N ARG A 84 -9.78 8.59 -18.95
CA ARG A 84 -8.98 7.51 -18.38
C ARG A 84 -9.73 6.17 -18.35
N GLY A 85 -10.95 6.15 -17.85
CA GLY A 85 -11.78 4.95 -17.88
C GLY A 85 -12.11 4.51 -19.30
N GLU A 86 -12.33 5.46 -20.22
CA GLU A 86 -12.53 5.19 -21.64
C GLU A 86 -11.27 4.59 -22.30
N TYR A 87 -10.08 5.10 -21.99
CA TYR A 87 -8.83 4.52 -22.49
C TYR A 87 -8.63 3.10 -21.99
N LEU A 88 -8.87 2.84 -20.69
CA LEU A 88 -8.76 1.50 -20.11
C LEU A 88 -9.77 0.52 -20.71
N ASP A 89 -11.02 0.94 -20.81
CA ASP A 89 -12.12 0.15 -21.37
C ASP A 89 -11.87 -0.22 -22.85
N ASN A 90 -11.21 0.66 -23.59
CA ASN A 90 -10.80 0.39 -24.97
C ASN A 90 -9.41 -0.30 -25.09
N GLY A 91 -8.80 -0.69 -24.00
CA GLY A 91 -7.46 -1.31 -24.00
C GLY A 91 -6.35 -0.39 -24.52
N LEU A 92 -6.55 0.92 -24.47
CA LEU A 92 -5.59 1.90 -24.94
C LEU A 92 -4.68 2.32 -23.79
N TYR A 93 -3.38 2.31 -24.04
CA TYR A 93 -2.38 2.77 -23.09
C TYR A 93 -1.82 4.13 -23.55
N ASP A 94 -2.06 5.16 -22.77
CA ASP A 94 -1.43 6.47 -22.97
C ASP A 94 -0.69 6.89 -21.70
N PRO A 95 0.65 6.83 -21.67
CA PRO A 95 1.44 7.19 -20.51
C PRO A 95 1.32 8.67 -20.12
N THR A 96 0.84 9.53 -21.02
CA THR A 96 0.70 10.96 -20.76
C THR A 96 -0.55 11.31 -19.97
N VAL A 97 -1.54 10.44 -19.94
CA VAL A 97 -2.84 10.67 -19.29
C VAL A 97 -2.79 10.52 -17.78
N GLY A 98 -1.65 10.13 -17.21
CA GLY A 98 -1.46 10.03 -15.75
C GLY A 98 -2.39 9.02 -15.05
N THR A 99 -3.02 8.15 -15.82
CA THR A 99 -4.11 7.27 -15.39
C THR A 99 -3.62 6.13 -14.51
N TYR A 100 -2.39 5.74 -14.69
CA TYR A 100 -1.82 4.54 -14.06
C TYR A 100 -1.15 4.80 -12.72
N ALA A 101 -0.90 6.08 -12.40
CA ALA A 101 -0.27 6.48 -11.16
C ALA A 101 -1.14 6.27 -9.90
N PRO A 102 -2.45 6.58 -9.90
CA PRO A 102 -3.25 6.48 -8.68
C PRO A 102 -3.31 5.07 -8.05
N PRO A 103 -3.58 3.97 -8.77
CA PRO A 103 -3.56 2.65 -8.14
C PRO A 103 -2.18 2.26 -7.66
N TYR A 104 -1.12 2.55 -8.43
CA TYR A 104 0.25 2.31 -8.00
C TYR A 104 0.58 3.07 -6.70
N GLN A 105 0.28 4.36 -6.67
CA GLN A 105 0.51 5.21 -5.50
C GLN A 105 -0.28 4.73 -4.30
N ALA A 106 -1.54 4.29 -4.50
CA ALA A 106 -2.37 3.77 -3.43
C ALA A 106 -1.80 2.47 -2.84
N VAL A 107 -1.36 1.53 -3.67
CA VAL A 107 -0.71 0.28 -3.20
C VAL A 107 0.61 0.58 -2.50
N ALA A 108 1.44 1.49 -3.05
CA ALA A 108 2.67 1.92 -2.40
C ALA A 108 2.40 2.62 -1.05
N GLN A 109 1.27 3.32 -0.92
CA GLN A 109 0.85 3.91 0.36
C GLN A 109 0.50 2.84 1.39
N VAL A 110 -0.21 1.77 1.01
CA VAL A 110 -0.47 0.63 1.92
C VAL A 110 0.83 0.06 2.46
N TRP A 111 1.81 -0.16 1.59
CA TRP A 111 3.11 -0.65 2.03
C TRP A 111 3.78 0.29 3.03
N ARG A 112 3.76 1.60 2.78
CA ARG A 112 4.34 2.60 3.69
C ARG A 112 3.63 2.62 5.03
N SER A 113 2.30 2.63 5.04
CA SER A 113 1.50 2.63 6.28
C SER A 113 1.76 1.37 7.10
N ALA A 114 1.78 0.20 6.45
CA ALA A 114 2.03 -1.08 7.10
C ALA A 114 3.47 -1.18 7.65
N THR A 115 4.46 -0.68 6.91
CA THR A 115 5.86 -0.63 7.37
C THR A 115 6.02 0.35 8.55
N SER A 116 5.36 1.48 8.50
CA SER A 116 5.35 2.46 9.60
C SER A 116 4.69 1.88 10.85
N LEU A 117 3.57 1.17 10.71
CA LEU A 117 2.92 0.47 11.82
C LEU A 117 3.89 -0.54 12.47
N GLN A 118 4.55 -1.38 11.67
CA GLN A 118 5.54 -2.34 12.19
C GLN A 118 6.65 -1.63 12.99
N SER A 119 7.27 -0.60 12.40
CA SER A 119 8.36 0.15 13.06
C SER A 119 7.91 0.78 14.38
N LYS A 120 6.71 1.34 14.43
CA LYS A 120 6.17 1.91 15.67
C LYS A 120 5.94 0.83 16.74
N LEU A 121 5.42 -0.34 16.36
CA LEU A 121 5.21 -1.47 17.28
C LEU A 121 6.53 -2.01 17.85
N ASP A 122 7.62 -1.96 17.08
CA ASP A 122 8.94 -2.38 17.55
C ASP A 122 9.43 -1.49 18.72
N ASP A 123 9.14 -0.21 18.66
CA ASP A 123 9.57 0.79 19.63
C ASP A 123 8.62 0.95 20.85
N MET A 124 7.37 0.47 20.74
CA MET A 124 6.37 0.65 21.80
C MET A 124 6.47 -0.42 22.88
N ASP A 125 6.32 0.02 24.14
CA ASP A 125 6.08 -0.87 25.30
C ASP A 125 4.57 -0.94 25.59
N ILE A 126 3.90 -1.93 25.00
CA ILE A 126 2.45 -2.10 25.04
C ILE A 126 2.06 -3.54 25.28
N ASP A 127 0.78 -3.77 25.55
CA ASP A 127 0.19 -5.10 25.75
C ASP A 127 0.49 -6.03 24.58
N ALA A 128 0.88 -7.27 24.90
CA ALA A 128 1.23 -8.28 23.90
C ALA A 128 0.08 -8.59 22.92
N SER A 129 -1.17 -8.52 23.39
CA SER A 129 -2.35 -8.73 22.53
C SER A 129 -2.50 -7.65 21.46
N LEU A 130 -2.26 -6.38 21.82
CA LEU A 130 -2.28 -5.26 20.89
C LEU A 130 -1.12 -5.33 19.89
N LYS A 131 0.08 -5.77 20.35
CA LYS A 131 1.20 -6.05 19.47
C LYS A 131 0.89 -7.15 18.46
N THR A 132 0.24 -8.23 18.90
CA THR A 132 -0.14 -9.36 18.03
C THR A 132 -1.04 -8.91 16.88
N GLU A 133 -2.12 -8.18 17.18
CA GLU A 133 -3.02 -7.63 16.16
C GLU A 133 -2.30 -6.66 15.22
N GLY A 134 -1.49 -5.78 15.78
CA GLY A 134 -0.71 -4.80 15.02
C GLY A 134 0.30 -5.46 14.07
N TYR A 135 1.08 -6.43 14.52
CA TYR A 135 2.04 -7.16 13.68
C TYR A 135 1.35 -8.01 12.63
N PHE A 136 0.24 -8.70 12.98
CA PHE A 136 -0.56 -9.40 11.99
C PHE A 136 -0.97 -8.46 10.85
N THR A 137 -1.55 -7.31 11.19
CA THR A 137 -1.97 -6.30 10.22
C THR A 137 -0.79 -5.78 9.40
N ALA A 138 0.30 -5.40 10.05
CA ALA A 138 1.47 -4.86 9.38
C ALA A 138 2.03 -5.86 8.35
N TYR A 139 2.29 -7.09 8.74
CA TYR A 139 2.85 -8.09 7.83
C TYR A 139 1.87 -8.53 6.74
N LEU A 140 0.59 -8.72 7.07
CA LEU A 140 -0.42 -9.07 6.08
C LEU A 140 -0.48 -8.04 4.95
N TYR A 141 -0.55 -6.75 5.30
CA TYR A 141 -0.71 -5.70 4.30
C TYR A 141 0.60 -5.32 3.60
N GLN A 142 1.76 -5.54 4.19
CA GLN A 142 3.03 -5.54 3.46
C GLN A 142 3.03 -6.66 2.40
N GLY A 143 2.64 -7.88 2.76
CA GLY A 143 2.51 -9.00 1.84
C GLY A 143 1.54 -8.72 0.70
N LEU A 144 0.34 -8.22 1.02
CA LEU A 144 -0.68 -7.87 0.02
C LEU A 144 -0.21 -6.75 -0.92
N SER A 145 0.53 -5.75 -0.43
CA SER A 145 1.08 -4.70 -1.27
C SER A 145 2.07 -5.26 -2.30
N HIS A 146 2.97 -6.14 -1.87
CA HIS A 146 3.93 -6.79 -2.77
C HIS A 146 3.23 -7.67 -3.79
N TYR A 147 2.23 -8.45 -3.36
CA TYR A 147 1.41 -9.28 -4.24
C TYR A 147 0.69 -8.45 -5.31
N LEU A 148 0.03 -7.36 -4.92
CA LEU A 148 -0.68 -6.50 -5.86
C LEU A 148 0.28 -5.85 -6.86
N LEU A 149 1.43 -5.35 -6.41
CA LEU A 149 2.45 -4.79 -7.30
C LEU A 149 3.04 -5.86 -8.23
N GLY A 150 3.32 -7.05 -7.74
CA GLY A 150 3.84 -8.15 -8.54
C GLY A 150 2.85 -8.70 -9.57
N THR A 151 1.55 -8.60 -9.30
CA THR A 151 0.50 -9.14 -10.16
C THR A 151 0.01 -8.14 -11.20
N TYR A 152 -0.32 -6.92 -10.79
CA TYR A 152 -0.99 -5.95 -11.66
C TYR A 152 -0.05 -5.03 -12.43
N TYR A 153 1.20 -4.93 -12.02
CA TYR A 153 2.25 -4.20 -12.75
C TYR A 153 3.21 -5.17 -13.44
N GLY A 154 2.67 -6.29 -13.83
CA GLY A 154 3.37 -7.34 -14.49
C GLY A 154 3.65 -7.09 -15.96
N ARG A 155 4.07 -8.13 -16.61
CA ARG A 155 4.50 -8.24 -17.99
C ARG A 155 3.47 -7.73 -19.00
N GLY A 156 3.81 -6.69 -19.75
CA GLY A 156 3.08 -6.35 -20.97
C GLY A 156 3.64 -7.12 -22.17
N PRO A 157 2.80 -7.40 -23.18
CA PRO A 157 3.25 -8.15 -24.39
C PRO A 157 4.35 -7.42 -25.19
N SER A 158 4.52 -6.12 -24.98
CA SER A 158 5.53 -5.30 -25.65
C SER A 158 6.86 -5.22 -24.89
N TYR A 159 6.93 -5.75 -23.68
CA TYR A 159 8.14 -5.74 -22.87
C TYR A 159 8.48 -7.17 -22.48
N PRO A 160 9.55 -7.74 -23.01
CA PRO A 160 9.97 -9.12 -22.73
C PRO A 160 10.56 -9.31 -21.32
N SER A 161 10.83 -8.24 -20.59
CA SER A 161 11.29 -8.30 -19.21
C SER A 161 10.14 -8.65 -18.27
N ASP A 162 10.45 -9.30 -17.16
CA ASP A 162 9.51 -9.50 -16.08
C ASP A 162 8.95 -8.14 -15.62
N GLY A 163 7.66 -8.07 -15.41
CA GLY A 163 7.03 -6.92 -14.81
C GLY A 163 7.59 -6.66 -13.41
N GLY A 164 7.18 -5.60 -12.79
CA GLY A 164 7.63 -5.26 -11.44
C GLY A 164 7.32 -3.82 -11.10
N ALA A 165 7.86 -3.39 -9.97
CA ALA A 165 7.64 -2.04 -9.42
C ALA A 165 8.87 -1.54 -8.66
N THR A 166 8.84 -0.27 -8.28
CA THR A 166 9.74 0.28 -7.27
C THR A 166 8.97 0.53 -5.98
N LEU A 167 9.60 0.30 -4.84
CA LEU A 167 9.07 0.70 -3.54
C LEU A 167 9.97 1.81 -3.00
N ASN A 168 9.41 2.94 -2.64
CA ASN A 168 10.15 4.16 -2.35
C ASN A 168 11.02 4.61 -3.53
N GLU A 169 12.23 5.10 -3.24
CA GLU A 169 13.27 5.48 -4.19
C GLU A 169 14.22 4.32 -4.52
N SER A 170 13.78 3.08 -4.25
CA SER A 170 14.59 1.89 -4.48
C SER A 170 14.75 1.57 -5.97
N ALA A 171 15.66 0.65 -6.26
CA ALA A 171 15.77 0.06 -7.58
C ALA A 171 14.49 -0.70 -7.96
N PHE A 172 14.28 -0.89 -9.26
CA PHE A 172 13.19 -1.72 -9.79
C PHE A 172 13.29 -3.15 -9.26
N ILE A 173 12.16 -3.67 -8.76
CA ILE A 173 12.04 -5.01 -8.21
C ILE A 173 11.19 -5.85 -9.18
N PRO A 174 11.71 -6.95 -9.72
CA PRO A 174 10.95 -7.84 -10.59
C PRO A 174 9.71 -8.44 -9.91
N SER A 175 8.68 -8.76 -10.69
CA SER A 175 7.44 -9.37 -10.17
C SER A 175 7.68 -10.67 -9.42
N SER A 176 8.63 -11.49 -9.85
CA SER A 176 9.04 -12.73 -9.16
C SER A 176 9.54 -12.44 -7.73
N ASP A 177 10.34 -11.39 -7.57
CA ASP A 177 10.92 -11.00 -6.28
C ASP A 177 9.87 -10.34 -5.39
N LEU A 178 8.95 -9.56 -5.98
CA LEU A 178 7.78 -9.02 -5.26
C LEU A 178 6.90 -10.14 -4.73
N ASN A 179 6.60 -11.16 -5.53
CA ASN A 179 5.81 -12.31 -5.11
C ASN A 179 6.54 -13.14 -4.02
N SER A 180 7.86 -13.31 -4.15
CA SER A 180 8.67 -13.96 -3.13
C SER A 180 8.65 -13.19 -1.81
N SER A 181 8.77 -11.87 -1.87
CA SER A 181 8.66 -10.99 -0.70
C SER A 181 7.24 -11.05 -0.09
N ALA A 182 6.19 -11.10 -0.92
CA ALA A 182 4.82 -11.25 -0.45
C ALA A 182 4.65 -12.53 0.38
N LEU A 183 5.19 -13.66 -0.10
CA LEU A 183 5.14 -14.93 0.64
C LEU A 183 5.87 -14.85 1.98
N LEU A 184 7.04 -14.20 2.05
CA LEU A 184 7.79 -14.01 3.30
C LEU A 184 7.03 -13.15 4.31
N TYR A 185 6.38 -12.08 3.87
CA TYR A 185 5.55 -11.26 4.75
C TYR A 185 4.30 -12.02 5.23
N LEU A 186 3.66 -12.79 4.36
CA LEU A 186 2.52 -13.64 4.74
C LEU A 186 2.92 -14.72 5.75
N ASP A 187 4.08 -15.32 5.60
CA ASP A 187 4.64 -16.26 6.57
C ASP A 187 4.92 -15.58 7.92
N SER A 188 5.45 -14.36 7.89
CA SER A 188 5.62 -13.55 9.10
C SER A 188 4.28 -13.23 9.77
N ALA A 189 3.25 -12.89 8.99
CA ALA A 189 1.90 -12.63 9.50
C ALA A 189 1.31 -13.87 10.18
N ALA A 190 1.58 -15.08 9.68
CA ALA A 190 1.10 -16.33 10.26
C ALA A 190 1.56 -16.53 11.71
N SER A 191 2.70 -15.96 12.10
CA SER A 191 3.22 -16.03 13.47
C SER A 191 2.36 -15.26 14.49
N TYR A 192 1.48 -14.38 14.01
CA TYR A 192 0.59 -13.51 14.81
C TYR A 192 -0.89 -13.78 14.53
N ALA A 193 -1.19 -14.77 13.70
CA ALA A 193 -2.54 -15.06 13.21
C ALA A 193 -3.29 -16.03 14.14
N ASP A 194 -4.59 -15.85 14.25
CA ASP A 194 -5.50 -16.87 14.75
C ASP A 194 -5.77 -17.96 13.68
N ASP A 195 -6.59 -18.98 14.02
CA ASP A 195 -6.89 -20.08 13.12
C ASP A 195 -7.60 -19.62 11.83
N HIS A 196 -8.48 -18.63 11.92
CA HIS A 196 -9.18 -18.11 10.74
C HIS A 196 -8.25 -17.25 9.87
N GLN A 197 -7.47 -16.40 10.51
CA GLN A 197 -6.46 -15.57 9.84
C GLN A 197 -5.39 -16.44 9.15
N THR A 198 -4.98 -17.52 9.78
CA THR A 198 -4.06 -18.51 9.19
C THR A 198 -4.64 -19.11 7.90
N ARG A 199 -5.93 -19.48 7.89
CA ARG A 199 -6.58 -19.95 6.66
C ARG A 199 -6.66 -18.88 5.56
N ILE A 200 -6.89 -17.62 5.93
CA ILE A 200 -6.83 -16.50 4.99
C ILE A 200 -5.42 -16.40 4.37
N ILE A 201 -4.38 -16.43 5.19
CA ILE A 201 -2.99 -16.41 4.73
C ILE A 201 -2.72 -17.54 3.74
N HIS A 202 -3.11 -18.77 4.07
CA HIS A 202 -2.91 -19.90 3.16
C HIS A 202 -3.66 -19.73 1.84
N SER A 203 -4.87 -19.17 1.85
CA SER A 203 -5.62 -18.87 0.61
C SER A 203 -4.89 -17.83 -0.25
N LEU A 204 -4.29 -16.81 0.36
CA LEU A 204 -3.48 -15.81 -0.34
C LEU A 204 -2.20 -16.42 -0.91
N MET A 205 -1.48 -17.23 -0.12
CA MET A 205 -0.28 -17.94 -0.58
C MET A 205 -0.60 -18.88 -1.75
N ALA A 206 -1.69 -19.64 -1.67
CA ALA A 206 -2.13 -20.52 -2.76
C ALA A 206 -2.30 -19.74 -4.06
N ARG A 207 -2.88 -18.55 -4.00
CA ARG A 207 -3.08 -17.68 -5.14
C ARG A 207 -1.76 -17.14 -5.71
N ILE A 208 -0.81 -16.75 -4.87
CA ILE A 208 0.52 -16.30 -5.29
C ILE A 208 1.28 -17.44 -5.99
N TYR A 209 1.29 -18.64 -5.42
CA TYR A 209 1.91 -19.81 -6.03
C TYR A 209 1.27 -20.20 -7.35
N LEU A 210 -0.07 -20.09 -7.45
CA LEU A 210 -0.81 -20.36 -8.69
C LEU A 210 -0.34 -19.42 -9.83
N TYR A 211 -0.24 -18.11 -9.55
CA TYR A 211 0.26 -17.15 -10.53
C TYR A 211 1.76 -17.33 -10.86
N GLY A 212 2.53 -17.83 -9.91
CA GLY A 212 3.92 -18.22 -10.11
C GLY A 212 4.12 -19.54 -10.86
N ASN A 213 3.02 -20.20 -11.27
CA ASN A 213 3.01 -21.54 -11.89
C ASN A 213 3.55 -22.67 -10.99
N ASP A 214 3.63 -22.46 -9.69
CA ASP A 214 3.95 -23.47 -8.69
C ASP A 214 2.67 -24.16 -8.22
N TYR A 215 2.14 -25.03 -9.08
CA TYR A 215 0.87 -25.72 -8.83
C TYR A 215 0.93 -26.67 -7.62
N SER A 216 2.10 -27.19 -7.30
CA SER A 216 2.28 -28.08 -6.14
C SER A 216 2.05 -27.33 -4.82
N ASN A 217 2.74 -26.22 -4.62
CA ASN A 217 2.57 -25.39 -3.45
C ASN A 217 1.18 -24.71 -3.44
N ALA A 218 0.68 -24.29 -4.60
CA ALA A 218 -0.68 -23.75 -4.71
C ALA A 218 -1.73 -24.73 -4.19
N ALA A 219 -1.68 -26.00 -4.60
CA ALA A 219 -2.60 -27.03 -4.16
C ALA A 219 -2.45 -27.32 -2.65
N GLN A 220 -1.23 -27.41 -2.14
CA GLN A 220 -0.98 -27.60 -0.72
C GLN A 220 -1.59 -26.49 0.13
N HIS A 221 -1.31 -25.24 -0.21
CA HIS A 221 -1.85 -24.09 0.51
C HIS A 221 -3.36 -23.96 0.36
N ALA A 222 -3.94 -24.30 -0.80
CA ALA A 222 -5.38 -24.30 -0.99
C ALA A 222 -6.11 -25.26 -0.05
N THR A 223 -5.51 -26.43 0.28
CA THR A 223 -6.11 -27.38 1.25
C THR A 223 -6.09 -26.86 2.68
N LEU A 224 -5.19 -25.94 3.01
CA LEU A 224 -5.05 -25.31 4.32
C LEU A 224 -5.80 -23.97 4.40
N GLY A 225 -6.31 -23.48 3.27
CA GLY A 225 -6.98 -22.22 3.16
C GLY A 225 -8.42 -22.23 3.69
N LEU A 226 -9.17 -21.18 3.33
CA LEU A 226 -10.59 -21.04 3.67
C LEU A 226 -11.41 -22.21 3.12
N GLN A 227 -12.36 -22.70 3.93
CA GLN A 227 -13.24 -23.81 3.64
C GLN A 227 -14.69 -23.33 3.54
N ASP A 228 -15.56 -24.19 3.01
CA ASP A 228 -17.00 -23.91 2.99
C ASP A 228 -17.52 -23.68 4.41
N GLY A 229 -18.18 -22.54 4.61
CA GLY A 229 -18.72 -22.13 5.90
C GLY A 229 -17.79 -21.18 6.69
N ASP A 230 -16.55 -21.00 6.29
CA ASP A 230 -15.69 -19.97 6.87
C ASP A 230 -16.22 -18.57 6.53
N ALA A 231 -16.03 -17.62 7.43
CA ALA A 231 -16.28 -16.23 7.14
C ALA A 231 -15.35 -15.74 6.01
N PRO A 232 -15.84 -14.94 5.06
CA PRO A 232 -14.98 -14.37 4.03
C PRO A 232 -13.97 -13.40 4.63
N PHE A 233 -12.86 -13.23 3.93
CA PHE A 233 -11.89 -12.19 4.28
C PHE A 233 -12.47 -10.81 3.96
N TYR A 234 -12.64 -10.00 4.98
CA TYR A 234 -12.98 -8.59 4.85
C TYR A 234 -11.80 -7.75 5.36
N ALA A 235 -11.26 -6.91 4.48
CA ALA A 235 -10.37 -5.83 4.88
C ALA A 235 -11.24 -4.70 5.47
N ARG A 236 -11.47 -4.73 6.78
CA ARG A 236 -12.24 -3.71 7.50
C ARG A 236 -11.33 -2.90 8.38
#